data_0781e339d4455b0003574c47bc04c969
#
_entry.id   0781e339d4455b0003574c47bc04c969
#
_cell.length_a   1.000
_cell.length_b   1.000
_cell.length_c   1.000
_cell.angle_alpha   90.00
_cell.angle_beta   90.00
_cell.angle_gamma   90.00
#
_symmetry.space_group_name_H-M   'P 1'
#
loop_
_entity.id
_entity.type
_entity.pdbx_description
1 polymer ?
#
loop_
_entity_poly.entity_id
_entity_poly.type
_entity_poly.pdbx_seq_one_letter_code
_entity_poly.pdbx_strand_id
1 'polypeptide(L)'
;MEQQNNIPKHIVLFPDGNRRWAKEHGFPTLEGHRRGKENFEGFLSWCRARGVTVITVFGFSSENWNRPEEEVHYLMDLFEEYLGSVKDVEKFQREGIHVNIIGQKERLRPSLQKVIAHVEEQTKNNTQFYLNLAVSYGGKWDITQAVRKIVQEGIPAKEITEDTIAQRLSTAGLPDPDLIIRAGGEKRFSNFVLWQGAYAELYFCSKYWPDFGEQDLDDALVEYAKRQRRFGH
;
A
#
# COMPACT_ATOMS: atom_id res chain seq x y z
N MET A 1 15.01 -27.19 17.68
CA MET A 1 14.05 -26.88 16.61
C MET A 1 14.20 -25.39 16.38
N GLU A 2 14.89 -25.02 15.29
CA GLU A 2 15.00 -23.63 14.86
C GLU A 2 13.58 -23.11 14.62
N GLN A 3 13.16 -22.11 15.35
CA GLN A 3 12.03 -21.28 14.97
C GLN A 3 12.41 -20.66 13.62
N GLN A 4 11.96 -21.25 12.50
CA GLN A 4 11.94 -20.53 11.25
C GLN A 4 11.21 -19.23 11.54
N ASN A 5 11.94 -18.12 11.46
CA ASN A 5 11.37 -16.79 11.55
C ASN A 5 10.31 -16.68 10.45
N ASN A 6 9.05 -16.88 10.81
CA ASN A 6 7.91 -16.75 9.90
C ASN A 6 7.70 -15.24 9.66
N ILE A 7 8.48 -14.68 8.73
CA ILE A 7 8.42 -13.28 8.35
C ILE A 7 7.44 -13.15 7.17
N PRO A 8 6.48 -12.22 7.21
CA PRO A 8 5.59 -11.96 6.09
C PRO A 8 6.39 -11.46 4.88
N LYS A 9 6.14 -12.02 3.71
CA LYS A 9 6.74 -11.55 2.46
C LYS A 9 6.09 -10.27 1.98
N HIS A 10 4.77 -10.18 2.11
CA HIS A 10 3.96 -9.06 1.66
C HIS A 10 3.17 -8.46 2.83
N ILE A 11 3.44 -7.20 3.13
CA ILE A 11 2.69 -6.41 4.12
C ILE A 11 1.83 -5.38 3.41
N VAL A 12 0.56 -5.32 3.78
CA VAL A 12 -0.35 -4.22 3.45
C VAL A 12 -0.41 -3.23 4.60
N LEU A 13 -0.23 -1.96 4.30
CA LEU A 13 -0.21 -0.89 5.29
C LEU A 13 -1.38 0.09 5.10
N PHE A 14 -2.10 0.35 6.20
CA PHE A 14 -3.01 1.49 6.34
C PHE A 14 -2.36 2.56 7.24
N PRO A 15 -1.74 3.61 6.69
CA PRO A 15 -1.14 4.70 7.45
C PRO A 15 -2.23 5.67 7.94
N ASP A 16 -3.12 5.19 8.83
CA ASP A 16 -4.31 5.92 9.27
C ASP A 16 -4.03 6.79 10.52
N GLY A 17 -4.82 7.85 10.67
CA GLY A 17 -4.79 8.70 11.85
C GLY A 17 -4.05 10.03 11.70
N ASN A 18 -3.45 10.36 10.54
CA ASN A 18 -2.70 11.61 10.33
C ASN A 18 -3.47 12.87 10.74
N ARG A 19 -4.75 12.98 10.36
CA ARG A 19 -5.62 14.11 10.71
C ARG A 19 -5.92 14.18 12.21
N ARG A 20 -6.19 13.02 12.84
CA ARG A 20 -6.48 12.93 14.27
C ARG A 20 -5.25 13.28 15.09
N TRP A 21 -4.09 12.77 14.68
CA TRP A 21 -2.81 13.11 15.27
C TRP A 21 -2.55 14.63 15.24
N ALA A 22 -2.69 15.27 14.08
CA ALA A 22 -2.49 16.71 13.96
C ALA A 22 -3.43 17.50 14.88
N LYS A 23 -4.72 17.12 14.92
CA LYS A 23 -5.71 17.76 15.80
C LYS A 23 -5.35 17.64 17.29
N GLU A 24 -4.94 16.46 17.74
CA GLU A 24 -4.57 16.22 19.15
C GLU A 24 -3.31 16.99 19.56
N HIS A 25 -2.39 17.21 18.62
CA HIS A 25 -1.15 17.96 18.85
C HIS A 25 -1.27 19.46 18.55
N GLY A 26 -2.46 19.95 18.20
CA GLY A 26 -2.68 21.38 17.90
C GLY A 26 -2.06 21.83 16.57
N PHE A 27 -1.77 20.90 15.65
CA PHE A 27 -1.22 21.19 14.34
C PHE A 27 -2.30 21.28 13.26
N PRO A 28 -2.04 21.98 12.14
CA PRO A 28 -2.85 21.89 10.94
C PRO A 28 -2.89 20.46 10.39
N THR A 29 -4.01 20.07 9.76
CA THR A 29 -4.16 18.73 9.14
C THR A 29 -3.01 18.35 8.22
N LEU A 30 -2.50 19.30 7.46
CA LEU A 30 -1.42 19.11 6.50
C LEU A 30 -0.10 18.66 7.15
N GLU A 31 0.18 19.15 8.38
CA GLU A 31 1.35 18.71 9.15
C GLU A 31 1.28 17.22 9.51
N GLY A 32 0.09 16.71 9.84
CA GLY A 32 -0.10 15.28 10.07
C GLY A 32 0.24 14.44 8.85
N HIS A 33 -0.13 14.90 7.64
CA HIS A 33 0.22 14.20 6.39
C HIS A 33 1.72 14.26 6.10
N ARG A 34 2.36 15.41 6.35
CA ARG A 34 3.81 15.57 6.20
C ARG A 34 4.58 14.61 7.12
N ARG A 35 4.20 14.55 8.40
CA ARG A 35 4.78 13.60 9.36
C ARG A 35 4.54 12.16 8.96
N GLY A 36 3.35 11.86 8.43
CA GLY A 36 3.04 10.53 7.93
C GLY A 36 3.92 10.11 6.75
N LYS A 37 4.26 11.03 5.84
CA LYS A 37 5.21 10.79 4.74
C LYS A 37 6.60 10.47 5.30
N GLU A 38 7.11 11.28 6.23
CA GLU A 38 8.42 11.07 6.84
C GLU A 38 8.52 9.70 7.54
N ASN A 39 7.47 9.33 8.28
CA ASN A 39 7.41 8.04 8.95
C ASN A 39 7.39 6.86 7.97
N PHE A 40 6.77 7.05 6.80
CA PHE A 40 6.70 6.01 5.77
C PHE A 40 8.08 5.63 5.23
N GLU A 41 9.00 6.58 5.09
CA GLU A 41 10.37 6.29 4.68
C GLU A 41 11.11 5.40 5.69
N GLY A 42 10.90 5.66 6.99
CA GLY A 42 11.40 4.80 8.07
C GLY A 42 10.81 3.39 7.98
N PHE A 43 9.48 3.30 7.83
CA PHE A 43 8.78 2.03 7.72
C PHE A 43 9.28 1.14 6.57
N LEU A 44 9.51 1.71 5.39
CA LEU A 44 10.10 0.96 4.27
C LEU A 44 11.47 0.38 4.65
N SER A 45 12.31 1.18 5.29
CA SER A 45 13.64 0.75 5.73
C SER A 45 13.55 -0.37 6.77
N TRP A 46 12.67 -0.25 7.77
CA TRP A 46 12.48 -1.26 8.82
C TRP A 46 11.97 -2.58 8.26
N CYS A 47 11.02 -2.53 7.34
CA CYS A 47 10.48 -3.73 6.67
C CYS A 47 11.56 -4.48 5.88
N ARG A 48 12.35 -3.74 5.10
CA ARG A 48 13.46 -4.34 4.32
C ARG A 48 14.52 -4.97 5.21
N ALA A 49 14.91 -4.30 6.29
CA ALA A 49 15.87 -4.82 7.26
C ALA A 49 15.41 -6.15 7.88
N ARG A 50 14.11 -6.42 7.90
CA ARG A 50 13.50 -7.64 8.44
C ARG A 50 13.19 -8.70 7.39
N GLY A 51 13.52 -8.45 6.12
CA GLY A 51 13.34 -9.42 5.03
C GLY A 51 11.95 -9.41 4.39
N VAL A 52 11.12 -8.41 4.67
CA VAL A 52 9.90 -8.14 3.89
C VAL A 52 10.29 -7.74 2.48
N THR A 53 9.61 -8.26 1.47
CA THR A 53 9.95 -8.03 0.05
C THR A 53 8.88 -7.26 -0.73
N VAL A 54 7.66 -7.21 -0.23
CA VAL A 54 6.55 -6.51 -0.88
C VAL A 54 5.80 -5.65 0.15
N ILE A 55 5.56 -4.39 -0.19
CA ILE A 55 4.66 -3.51 0.57
C ILE A 55 3.61 -2.94 -0.37
N THR A 56 2.35 -3.02 0.05
CA THR A 56 1.24 -2.30 -0.58
C THR A 56 0.67 -1.32 0.43
N VAL A 57 0.73 -0.02 0.15
CA VAL A 57 0.30 1.04 1.07
C VAL A 57 -0.90 1.80 0.56
N PHE A 58 -1.88 2.06 1.44
CA PHE A 58 -3.06 2.86 1.15
C PHE A 58 -2.76 4.35 1.25
N GLY A 59 -2.27 4.93 0.16
CA GLY A 59 -1.93 6.35 0.11
C GLY A 59 -3.14 7.27 -0.04
N PHE A 60 -4.05 6.96 -0.98
CA PHE A 60 -5.25 7.76 -1.23
C PHE A 60 -6.38 6.89 -1.79
N SER A 61 -7.50 6.81 -1.05
CA SER A 61 -8.64 6.01 -1.49
C SER A 61 -9.51 6.75 -2.52
N SER A 62 -10.32 5.99 -3.27
CA SER A 62 -11.34 6.56 -4.16
C SER A 62 -12.35 7.46 -3.41
N GLU A 63 -12.61 7.20 -2.14
CA GLU A 63 -13.50 7.99 -1.30
C GLU A 63 -12.86 9.29 -0.80
N ASN A 64 -11.53 9.40 -0.80
CA ASN A 64 -10.80 10.60 -0.34
C ASN A 64 -10.97 11.81 -1.29
N TRP A 65 -11.44 11.59 -2.52
CA TRP A 65 -11.82 12.69 -3.40
C TRP A 65 -12.94 13.58 -2.84
N ASN A 66 -13.69 13.10 -1.84
CA ASN A 66 -14.73 13.87 -1.15
C ASN A 66 -14.19 14.72 0.02
N ARG A 67 -12.87 14.75 0.23
CA ARG A 67 -12.22 15.62 1.22
C ARG A 67 -12.22 17.08 0.76
N PRO A 68 -11.97 18.05 1.67
CA PRO A 68 -11.75 19.44 1.28
C PRO A 68 -10.71 19.54 0.16
N GLU A 69 -10.97 20.41 -0.83
CA GLU A 69 -10.14 20.53 -2.02
C GLU A 69 -8.68 20.86 -1.70
N GLU A 70 -8.45 21.74 -0.72
CA GLU A 70 -7.12 22.09 -0.21
C GLU A 70 -6.35 20.86 0.28
N GLU A 71 -7.00 19.95 1.03
CA GLU A 71 -6.38 18.72 1.51
C GLU A 71 -6.06 17.77 0.36
N VAL A 72 -6.97 17.65 -0.62
CA VAL A 72 -6.74 16.82 -1.81
C VAL A 72 -5.56 17.35 -2.62
N HIS A 73 -5.50 18.65 -2.89
CA HIS A 73 -4.40 19.28 -3.61
C HIS A 73 -3.08 19.04 -2.91
N TYR A 74 -3.02 19.27 -1.60
CA TYR A 74 -1.80 19.04 -0.82
C TYR A 74 -1.33 17.58 -0.86
N LEU A 75 -2.23 16.61 -0.76
CA LEU A 75 -1.87 15.20 -0.88
C LEU A 75 -1.33 14.85 -2.27
N MET A 76 -1.91 15.42 -3.34
CA MET A 76 -1.37 15.24 -4.69
C MET A 76 0.02 15.89 -4.84
N ASP A 77 0.26 17.04 -4.20
CA ASP A 77 1.59 17.66 -4.15
C ASP A 77 2.61 16.78 -3.42
N LEU A 78 2.23 16.19 -2.28
CA LEU A 78 3.10 15.26 -1.54
C LEU A 78 3.48 14.02 -2.38
N PHE A 79 2.52 13.44 -3.14
CA PHE A 79 2.83 12.32 -4.03
C PHE A 79 3.77 12.76 -5.16
N GLU A 80 3.52 13.91 -5.76
CA GLU A 80 4.35 14.42 -6.84
C GLU A 80 5.77 14.73 -6.38
N GLU A 81 5.93 15.34 -5.20
CA GLU A 81 7.22 15.58 -4.57
C GLU A 81 7.96 14.26 -4.28
N TYR A 82 7.29 13.30 -3.62
CA TYR A 82 7.92 12.04 -3.22
C TYR A 82 8.33 11.16 -4.41
N LEU A 83 7.46 11.06 -5.41
CA LEU A 83 7.72 10.22 -6.59
C LEU A 83 8.60 10.91 -7.63
N GLY A 84 8.60 12.26 -7.68
CA GLY A 84 9.34 13.06 -8.66
C GLY A 84 10.69 13.54 -8.19
N SER A 85 11.03 13.38 -6.91
CA SER A 85 12.33 13.77 -6.37
C SER A 85 13.45 12.92 -7.00
N VAL A 86 14.44 13.57 -7.61
CA VAL A 86 15.62 12.88 -8.17
C VAL A 86 16.29 12.01 -7.12
N LYS A 87 16.43 12.55 -5.89
CA LYS A 87 17.01 11.82 -4.75
C LYS A 87 16.25 10.53 -4.42
N ASP A 88 14.92 10.58 -4.45
CA ASP A 88 14.10 9.40 -4.13
C ASP A 88 14.15 8.37 -5.26
N VAL A 89 14.09 8.80 -6.53
CA VAL A 89 14.24 7.90 -7.68
C VAL A 89 15.61 7.22 -7.68
N GLU A 90 16.71 7.95 -7.45
CA GLU A 90 18.07 7.39 -7.32
C GLU A 90 18.14 6.41 -6.13
N LYS A 91 17.46 6.71 -5.02
CA LYS A 91 17.37 5.81 -3.87
C LYS A 91 16.64 4.52 -4.27
N PHE A 92 15.48 4.60 -4.95
CA PHE A 92 14.75 3.42 -5.40
C PHE A 92 15.59 2.54 -6.33
N GLN A 93 16.34 3.14 -7.25
CA GLN A 93 17.25 2.41 -8.14
C GLN A 93 18.38 1.73 -7.37
N ARG A 94 19.11 2.50 -6.53
CA ARG A 94 20.22 1.98 -5.73
C ARG A 94 19.80 0.84 -4.81
N GLU A 95 18.60 0.94 -4.26
CA GLU A 95 18.05 -0.01 -3.31
C GLU A 95 17.26 -1.16 -3.97
N GLY A 96 17.22 -1.20 -5.31
CA GLY A 96 16.51 -2.23 -6.06
C GLY A 96 14.99 -2.24 -5.83
N ILE A 97 14.39 -1.08 -5.51
CA ILE A 97 12.96 -0.94 -5.25
C ILE A 97 12.19 -0.77 -6.56
N HIS A 98 11.30 -1.69 -6.87
CA HIS A 98 10.32 -1.56 -7.94
C HIS A 98 9.11 -0.77 -7.42
N VAL A 99 8.89 0.41 -7.95
CA VAL A 99 7.75 1.26 -7.58
C VAL A 99 6.62 1.06 -8.57
N ASN A 100 5.43 0.75 -8.08
CA ASN A 100 4.22 0.59 -8.87
C ASN A 100 3.07 1.39 -8.23
N ILE A 101 2.41 2.23 -9.00
CA ILE A 101 1.24 2.98 -8.55
C ILE A 101 -0.03 2.26 -9.01
N ILE A 102 -0.85 1.85 -8.06
CA ILE A 102 -2.12 1.17 -8.34
C ILE A 102 -3.32 2.08 -8.06
N GLY A 103 -4.37 1.98 -8.87
CA GLY A 103 -5.59 2.78 -8.76
C GLY A 103 -5.94 3.53 -10.03
N GLN A 104 -6.84 4.50 -9.92
CA GLN A 104 -7.41 5.28 -11.01
C GLN A 104 -6.47 6.40 -11.44
N LYS A 105 -5.36 6.05 -12.12
CA LYS A 105 -4.33 7.02 -12.54
C LYS A 105 -4.89 8.13 -13.44
N GLU A 106 -5.91 7.81 -14.23
CA GLU A 106 -6.59 8.74 -15.12
C GLU A 106 -7.33 9.89 -14.41
N ARG A 107 -7.63 9.74 -13.12
CA ARG A 107 -8.23 10.80 -12.30
C ARG A 107 -7.21 11.76 -11.72
N LEU A 108 -5.93 11.39 -11.75
CA LEU A 108 -4.86 12.22 -11.22
C LEU A 108 -4.54 13.36 -12.18
N ARG A 109 -4.03 14.47 -11.67
CA ARG A 109 -3.59 15.60 -12.50
C ARG A 109 -2.48 15.18 -13.48
N PRO A 110 -2.42 15.78 -14.69
CA PRO A 110 -1.46 15.37 -15.73
C PRO A 110 0.01 15.42 -15.30
N SER A 111 0.40 16.37 -14.43
CA SER A 111 1.75 16.45 -13.88
C SER A 111 2.11 15.22 -13.06
N LEU A 112 1.24 14.80 -12.14
CA LEU A 112 1.44 13.61 -11.32
C LEU A 112 1.45 12.32 -12.17
N GLN A 113 0.60 12.23 -13.19
CA GLN A 113 0.62 11.10 -14.13
C GLN A 113 1.98 10.95 -14.82
N LYS A 114 2.60 12.07 -15.24
CA LYS A 114 3.93 12.07 -15.86
C LYS A 114 5.01 11.60 -14.87
N VAL A 115 4.95 12.08 -13.64
CA VAL A 115 5.89 11.67 -12.57
C VAL A 115 5.74 10.17 -12.28
N ILE A 116 4.52 9.67 -12.18
CA ILE A 116 4.23 8.24 -11.99
C ILE A 116 4.84 7.41 -13.15
N ALA A 117 4.54 7.78 -14.38
CA ALA A 117 5.07 7.07 -15.55
C ALA A 117 6.61 7.06 -15.56
N HIS A 118 7.23 8.18 -15.16
CA HIS A 118 8.68 8.26 -15.06
C HIS A 118 9.26 7.33 -14.00
N VAL A 119 8.77 7.37 -12.76
CA VAL A 119 9.32 6.53 -11.67
C VAL A 119 9.08 5.04 -11.93
N GLU A 120 7.92 4.66 -12.46
CA GLU A 120 7.63 3.28 -12.85
C GLU A 120 8.60 2.79 -13.92
N GLU A 121 8.87 3.60 -14.97
CA GLU A 121 9.83 3.26 -16.03
C GLU A 121 11.26 3.15 -15.49
N GLN A 122 11.69 4.07 -14.62
CA GLN A 122 13.02 4.05 -14.03
C GLN A 122 13.26 2.83 -13.13
N THR A 123 12.21 2.31 -12.50
CA THR A 123 12.33 1.23 -11.50
C THR A 123 11.84 -0.13 -11.99
N LYS A 124 11.36 -0.25 -13.23
CA LYS A 124 10.72 -1.47 -13.78
C LYS A 124 11.58 -2.74 -13.74
N ASN A 125 12.90 -2.57 -13.79
CA ASN A 125 13.85 -3.69 -13.78
C ASN A 125 14.33 -4.06 -12.37
N ASN A 126 13.89 -3.34 -11.35
CA ASN A 126 14.23 -3.65 -9.96
C ASN A 126 13.41 -4.84 -9.46
N THR A 127 14.06 -5.75 -8.72
CA THR A 127 13.43 -7.01 -8.29
C THR A 127 13.69 -7.37 -6.83
N GLN A 128 14.40 -6.50 -6.08
CA GLN A 128 14.76 -6.80 -4.70
C GLN A 128 13.64 -6.48 -3.71
N PHE A 129 12.83 -5.46 -4.03
CA PHE A 129 11.73 -5.01 -3.19
C PHE A 129 10.63 -4.37 -4.04
N TYR A 130 9.37 -4.64 -3.73
CA TYR A 130 8.23 -4.11 -4.46
C TYR A 130 7.43 -3.15 -3.57
N LEU A 131 7.29 -1.91 -4.02
CA LEU A 131 6.46 -0.89 -3.39
C LEU A 131 5.25 -0.59 -4.27
N ASN A 132 4.07 -1.04 -3.84
CA ASN A 132 2.80 -0.64 -4.45
C ASN A 132 2.20 0.51 -3.67
N LEU A 133 2.08 1.67 -4.27
CA LEU A 133 1.41 2.83 -3.69
C LEU A 133 0.00 2.95 -4.28
N ALA A 134 -1.02 2.72 -3.46
CA ALA A 134 -2.41 2.82 -3.87
C ALA A 134 -2.86 4.28 -3.83
N VAL A 135 -3.12 4.86 -5.01
CA VAL A 135 -3.56 6.25 -5.18
C VAL A 135 -4.84 6.28 -6.01
N SER A 136 -5.89 6.92 -5.50
CA SER A 136 -7.24 6.86 -6.09
C SER A 136 -7.74 5.41 -6.24
N TYR A 137 -7.45 4.58 -5.23
CA TYR A 137 -7.72 3.14 -5.27
C TYR A 137 -8.95 2.77 -4.46
N GLY A 138 -9.63 1.72 -4.89
CA GLY A 138 -10.68 1.03 -4.14
C GLY A 138 -10.79 -0.42 -4.58
N GLY A 139 -10.89 -1.37 -3.64
CA GLY A 139 -10.93 -2.80 -3.96
C GLY A 139 -12.12 -3.20 -4.82
N LYS A 140 -13.30 -2.58 -4.60
CA LYS A 140 -14.45 -2.79 -5.48
C LYS A 140 -14.19 -2.31 -6.90
N TRP A 141 -13.52 -1.17 -7.07
CA TRP A 141 -13.11 -0.68 -8.37
C TRP A 141 -12.12 -1.65 -9.03
N ASP A 142 -11.10 -2.11 -8.30
CA ASP A 142 -10.07 -3.02 -8.81
C ASP A 142 -10.69 -4.32 -9.34
N ILE A 143 -11.57 -4.96 -8.56
CA ILE A 143 -12.33 -6.15 -8.98
C ILE A 143 -13.18 -5.84 -10.23
N THR A 144 -13.84 -4.68 -10.27
CA THR A 144 -14.64 -4.27 -11.43
C THR A 144 -13.76 -4.13 -12.68
N GLN A 145 -12.55 -3.57 -12.56
CA GLN A 145 -11.62 -3.48 -13.69
C GLN A 145 -11.15 -4.87 -14.15
N ALA A 146 -10.86 -5.79 -13.21
CA ALA A 146 -10.52 -7.15 -13.55
C ALA A 146 -11.63 -7.84 -14.36
N VAL A 147 -12.90 -7.69 -13.93
CA VAL A 147 -14.05 -8.22 -14.68
C VAL A 147 -14.18 -7.59 -16.07
N ARG A 148 -13.98 -6.26 -16.19
CA ARG A 148 -14.01 -5.57 -17.49
C ARG A 148 -12.94 -6.12 -18.44
N LYS A 149 -11.72 -6.34 -17.95
CA LYS A 149 -10.65 -6.94 -18.75
C LYS A 149 -11.03 -8.34 -19.24
N ILE A 150 -11.60 -9.18 -18.38
CA ILE A 150 -12.07 -10.52 -18.73
C ILE A 150 -13.08 -10.47 -19.88
N VAL A 151 -14.05 -9.56 -19.81
CA VAL A 151 -15.06 -9.38 -20.87
C VAL A 151 -14.41 -8.87 -22.18
N GLN A 152 -13.49 -7.89 -22.07
CA GLN A 152 -12.78 -7.34 -23.25
C GLN A 152 -11.87 -8.38 -23.92
N GLU A 153 -11.27 -9.29 -23.17
CA GLU A 153 -10.45 -10.38 -23.67
C GLU A 153 -11.29 -11.55 -24.24
N GLY A 154 -12.62 -11.50 -24.09
CA GLY A 154 -13.55 -12.51 -24.62
C GLY A 154 -13.46 -13.86 -23.91
N ILE A 155 -13.05 -13.90 -22.64
CA ILE A 155 -12.90 -15.14 -21.88
C ILE A 155 -14.29 -15.75 -21.62
N PRO A 156 -14.52 -17.01 -22.05
CA PRO A 156 -15.79 -17.69 -21.84
C PRO A 156 -16.12 -17.85 -20.35
N ALA A 157 -17.38 -17.72 -19.96
CA ALA A 157 -17.80 -17.80 -18.56
C ALA A 157 -17.32 -19.08 -17.83
N LYS A 158 -17.26 -20.22 -18.54
CA LYS A 158 -16.79 -21.52 -18.01
C LYS A 158 -15.29 -21.57 -17.71
N GLU A 159 -14.51 -20.62 -18.24
CA GLU A 159 -13.05 -20.51 -18.06
C GLU A 159 -12.67 -19.46 -17.01
N ILE A 160 -13.68 -18.73 -16.46
CA ILE A 160 -13.45 -17.76 -15.41
C ILE A 160 -13.28 -18.49 -14.07
N THR A 161 -12.08 -18.38 -13.50
CA THR A 161 -11.71 -18.90 -12.19
C THR A 161 -11.27 -17.76 -11.27
N GLU A 162 -11.00 -18.06 -10.01
CA GLU A 162 -10.40 -17.08 -9.07
C GLU A 162 -9.05 -16.57 -9.59
N ASP A 163 -8.22 -17.45 -10.16
CA ASP A 163 -6.94 -17.09 -10.80
C ASP A 163 -7.14 -16.16 -12.00
N THR A 164 -8.18 -16.38 -12.80
CA THR A 164 -8.52 -15.52 -13.94
C THR A 164 -8.76 -14.08 -13.48
N ILE A 165 -9.42 -13.90 -12.34
CA ILE A 165 -9.64 -12.59 -11.72
C ILE A 165 -8.34 -12.06 -11.13
N ALA A 166 -7.63 -12.86 -10.32
CA ALA A 166 -6.40 -12.46 -9.63
C ALA A 166 -5.34 -11.91 -10.60
N GLN A 167 -5.16 -12.55 -11.76
CA GLN A 167 -4.22 -12.14 -12.80
C GLN A 167 -4.57 -10.80 -13.47
N ARG A 168 -5.73 -10.22 -13.20
CA ARG A 168 -6.18 -8.96 -13.79
C ARG A 168 -6.37 -7.84 -12.76
N LEU A 169 -6.13 -8.15 -11.49
CA LEU A 169 -6.09 -7.13 -10.44
C LEU A 169 -4.84 -6.25 -10.56
N SER A 170 -4.87 -5.10 -9.91
CA SER A 170 -3.75 -4.14 -9.95
C SER A 170 -2.46 -4.67 -9.32
N THR A 171 -2.53 -5.74 -8.54
CA THR A 171 -1.40 -6.41 -7.88
C THR A 171 -1.01 -7.73 -8.55
N ALA A 172 -1.49 -7.98 -9.76
CA ALA A 172 -1.19 -9.22 -10.50
C ALA A 172 0.33 -9.48 -10.59
N GLY A 173 0.72 -10.74 -10.41
CA GLY A 173 2.13 -11.15 -10.44
C GLY A 173 2.87 -11.02 -9.11
N LEU A 174 2.25 -10.42 -8.09
CA LEU A 174 2.79 -10.36 -6.73
C LEU A 174 2.12 -11.41 -5.83
N PRO A 175 2.78 -11.87 -4.77
CA PRO A 175 2.15 -12.73 -3.78
C PRO A 175 1.00 -12.02 -3.07
N ASP A 176 -0.02 -12.75 -2.66
CA ASP A 176 -1.07 -12.20 -1.81
C ASP A 176 -0.49 -11.69 -0.47
N PRO A 177 -1.13 -10.71 0.17
CA PRO A 177 -0.69 -10.20 1.46
C PRO A 177 -0.67 -11.29 2.54
N ASP A 178 0.41 -11.33 3.28
CA ASP A 178 0.54 -12.18 4.48
C ASP A 178 -0.01 -11.48 5.72
N LEU A 179 0.24 -10.17 5.83
CA LEU A 179 -0.09 -9.35 6.99
C LEU A 179 -0.65 -8.00 6.55
N ILE A 180 -1.77 -7.61 7.15
CA ILE A 180 -2.34 -6.28 7.02
C ILE A 180 -2.14 -5.54 8.34
N ILE A 181 -1.37 -4.44 8.31
CA ILE A 181 -1.15 -3.55 9.44
C ILE A 181 -2.00 -2.30 9.27
N ARG A 182 -2.83 -1.97 10.26
CA ARG A 182 -3.58 -0.72 10.29
C ARG A 182 -3.31 0.07 11.56
N ALA A 183 -2.72 1.26 11.40
CA ALA A 183 -2.56 2.25 12.45
C ALA A 183 -3.89 3.02 12.71
N GLY A 184 -3.96 3.77 13.78
CA GLY A 184 -5.06 4.69 14.06
C GLY A 184 -6.27 4.08 14.76
N GLY A 185 -6.18 2.84 15.28
CA GLY A 185 -7.21 2.20 16.11
C GLY A 185 -8.46 1.70 15.37
N GLU A 186 -8.58 1.91 14.06
CA GLU A 186 -9.73 1.50 13.28
C GLU A 186 -9.61 0.03 12.84
N LYS A 187 -10.69 -0.73 12.98
CA LYS A 187 -10.72 -2.19 12.70
C LYS A 187 -11.65 -2.48 11.50
N ARG A 188 -11.24 -2.05 10.31
CA ARG A 188 -11.99 -2.25 9.05
C ARG A 188 -11.07 -2.20 7.83
N PHE A 189 -11.48 -2.79 6.71
CA PHE A 189 -10.73 -2.77 5.44
C PHE A 189 -10.90 -1.48 4.63
N SER A 190 -11.96 -0.72 4.86
CA SER A 190 -12.23 0.54 4.15
C SER A 190 -12.07 0.43 2.62
N ASN A 191 -12.58 -0.65 2.03
CA ASN A 191 -12.51 -0.89 0.59
C ASN A 191 -11.07 -1.03 0.02
N PHE A 192 -10.08 -1.45 0.84
CA PHE A 192 -8.71 -1.68 0.38
C PHE A 192 -8.42 -3.16 0.22
N VAL A 193 -7.74 -3.54 -0.88
CA VAL A 193 -7.26 -4.89 -1.22
C VAL A 193 -8.21 -6.04 -0.82
N LEU A 194 -9.51 -5.89 -1.14
CA LEU A 194 -10.57 -6.80 -0.68
C LEU A 194 -10.38 -8.23 -1.16
N TRP A 195 -9.95 -8.42 -2.40
CA TRP A 195 -9.68 -9.73 -2.97
C TRP A 195 -8.39 -10.31 -2.41
N GLN A 196 -7.32 -9.57 -2.53
CA GLN A 196 -5.98 -10.01 -2.17
C GLN A 196 -5.81 -10.28 -0.67
N GLY A 197 -6.55 -9.53 0.18
CA GLY A 197 -6.47 -9.64 1.64
C GLY A 197 -7.31 -10.74 2.26
N ALA A 198 -7.94 -11.62 1.45
CA ALA A 198 -8.92 -12.61 1.92
C ALA A 198 -8.37 -13.55 3.01
N TYR A 199 -7.08 -13.91 2.95
CA TYR A 199 -6.40 -14.80 3.90
C TYR A 199 -5.26 -14.13 4.68
N ALA A 200 -5.16 -12.80 4.59
CA ALA A 200 -4.13 -12.07 5.32
C ALA A 200 -4.42 -12.03 6.83
N GLU A 201 -3.38 -12.14 7.64
CA GLU A 201 -3.48 -11.86 9.07
C GLU A 201 -3.67 -10.36 9.31
N LEU A 202 -4.43 -9.99 10.34
CA LEU A 202 -4.77 -8.61 10.65
C LEU A 202 -4.10 -8.16 11.95
N TYR A 203 -3.38 -7.04 11.88
CA TYR A 203 -2.82 -6.36 13.04
C TYR A 203 -3.34 -4.92 13.12
N PHE A 204 -3.98 -4.57 14.22
CA PHE A 204 -4.55 -3.25 14.47
C PHE A 204 -3.78 -2.55 15.58
N CYS A 205 -3.10 -1.45 15.24
CA CYS A 205 -2.38 -0.61 16.19
C CYS A 205 -3.24 0.59 16.58
N SER A 206 -3.32 0.89 17.89
CA SER A 206 -4.08 2.05 18.38
C SER A 206 -3.37 3.38 18.15
N LYS A 207 -2.04 3.38 18.01
CA LYS A 207 -1.27 4.59 17.71
C LYS A 207 -1.64 5.14 16.34
N TYR A 208 -1.69 6.45 16.22
CA TYR A 208 -1.79 7.12 14.92
C TYR A 208 -0.53 6.90 14.10
N TRP A 209 -0.68 6.92 12.78
CA TRP A 209 0.43 6.65 11.89
C TRP A 209 1.69 7.51 12.12
N PRO A 210 1.63 8.83 12.39
CA PRO A 210 2.83 9.61 12.69
C PRO A 210 3.63 9.14 13.90
N ASP A 211 2.99 8.45 14.86
CA ASP A 211 3.61 7.93 16.08
C ASP A 211 3.91 6.42 16.02
N PHE A 212 3.58 5.77 14.90
CA PHE A 212 3.91 4.36 14.67
C PHE A 212 5.42 4.24 14.49
N GLY A 213 6.09 3.53 15.38
CA GLY A 213 7.54 3.38 15.36
C GLY A 213 8.01 1.98 14.93
N GLU A 214 9.31 1.82 14.90
CA GLU A 214 9.97 0.56 14.57
C GLU A 214 9.54 -0.58 15.51
N GLN A 215 9.39 -0.29 16.81
CA GLN A 215 8.92 -1.25 17.80
C GLN A 215 7.50 -1.76 17.52
N ASP A 216 6.60 -0.88 17.00
CA ASP A 216 5.23 -1.29 16.65
C ASP A 216 5.21 -2.26 15.45
N LEU A 217 6.17 -2.12 14.52
CA LEU A 217 6.37 -3.11 13.47
C LEU A 217 6.88 -4.43 14.05
N ASP A 218 7.86 -4.40 14.97
CA ASP A 218 8.36 -5.61 15.61
C ASP A 218 7.27 -6.35 16.37
N ASP A 219 6.42 -5.62 17.10
CA ASP A 219 5.27 -6.20 17.81
C ASP A 219 4.29 -6.87 16.82
N ALA A 220 4.02 -6.22 15.66
CA ALA A 220 3.19 -6.80 14.62
C ALA A 220 3.79 -8.08 14.03
N LEU A 221 5.11 -8.11 13.80
CA LEU A 221 5.81 -9.28 13.26
C LEU A 221 5.86 -10.43 14.29
N VAL A 222 6.06 -10.12 15.55
CA VAL A 222 6.02 -11.12 16.65
C VAL A 222 4.63 -11.73 16.78
N GLU A 223 3.57 -10.92 16.68
CA GLU A 223 2.20 -11.42 16.70
C GLU A 223 1.90 -12.28 15.47
N TYR A 224 2.30 -11.85 14.28
CA TYR A 224 2.17 -12.63 13.04
C TYR A 224 2.89 -14.00 13.17
N ALA A 225 4.12 -14.03 13.66
CA ALA A 225 4.90 -15.27 13.79
C ALA A 225 4.26 -16.30 14.73
N LYS A 226 3.44 -15.85 15.70
CA LYS A 226 2.70 -16.74 16.62
C LYS A 226 1.45 -17.34 15.97
N ARG A 227 0.94 -16.77 14.89
CA ARG A 227 -0.27 -17.24 14.23
C ARG A 227 0.04 -18.35 13.24
N GLN A 228 -0.86 -19.33 13.14
CA GLN A 228 -0.80 -20.39 12.14
C GLN A 228 -1.91 -20.16 11.11
N ARG A 229 -1.53 -19.83 9.89
CA ARG A 229 -2.49 -19.77 8.78
C ARG A 229 -2.92 -21.18 8.40
N ARG A 230 -4.17 -21.52 8.64
CA ARG A 230 -4.70 -22.88 8.43
C ARG A 230 -5.36 -23.06 7.05
N PHE A 231 -5.60 -22.01 6.27
CA PHE A 231 -6.24 -22.06 4.95
C PHE A 231 -7.44 -23.01 4.85
N GLY A 232 -8.23 -23.11 5.94
CA GLY A 232 -9.38 -24.01 6.02
C GLY A 232 -9.07 -25.48 6.39
N HIS A 233 -7.84 -25.79 6.81
CA HIS A 233 -7.40 -27.12 7.28
C HIS A 233 -7.36 -27.23 8.80
#